data_7b40df695d6a0569fed738af4fd0a0ee
#
_entry.id   7b40df695d6a0569fed738af4fd0a0ee
#
_cell.length_a   1.000
_cell.length_b   1.000
_cell.length_c   1.000
_cell.angle_alpha   90.00
_cell.angle_beta   90.00
_cell.angle_gamma   90.00
#
_symmetry.space_group_name_H-M   'P 1'
#
loop_
_entity.id
_entity.type
_entity.pdbx_description
1 polymer ?
#
loop_
_entity_poly.entity_id
_entity_poly.type
_entity_poly.pdbx_seq_one_letter_code
_entity_poly.pdbx_strand_id
1 'polypeptide(L)' 'MEWLTAIRKSIDYIETHLKEDITVQDIANQVFLSSLHFQRGFLIVTGYSVSEYIRNRRLYLSALLLPEDVSRPSG' A
#
# COMPACT_ATOMS: atom_id res chain seq x y z
N MET A 1 17.88 10.00 7.53
CA MET A 1 16.78 9.07 7.68
C MET A 1 17.10 7.73 7.04
N GLU A 2 16.70 6.71 7.73
CA GLU A 2 16.97 5.36 7.25
C GLU A 2 15.80 4.89 6.40
N TRP A 3 16.03 4.69 5.11
CA TRP A 3 14.97 4.40 4.17
C TRP A 3 14.23 3.10 4.43
N LEU A 4 14.95 2.04 4.82
CA LEU A 4 14.28 0.78 5.09
C LEU A 4 13.31 0.89 6.24
N THR A 5 13.68 1.61 7.28
CA THR A 5 12.79 1.83 8.41
C THR A 5 11.57 2.64 7.98
N ALA A 6 11.79 3.69 7.18
CA ALA A 6 10.68 4.51 6.70
C ALA A 6 9.72 3.69 5.85
N ILE A 7 10.25 2.87 4.96
CA ILE A 7 9.40 2.06 4.10
C ILE A 7 8.63 1.03 4.92
N ARG A 8 9.25 0.42 5.92
CA ARG A 8 8.55 -0.55 6.77
C ARG A 8 7.41 0.11 7.53
N LYS A 9 7.66 1.29 8.08
CA LYS A 9 6.60 2.02 8.77
C LYS A 9 5.46 2.37 7.83
N SER A 10 5.78 2.78 6.61
CA SER A 10 4.75 3.13 5.65
C SER A 10 3.93 1.90 5.26
N ILE A 11 4.58 0.76 5.08
CA ILE A 11 3.87 -0.46 4.75
C ILE A 11 2.97 -0.89 5.90
N ASP A 12 3.45 -0.80 7.12
CA ASP A 12 2.62 -1.10 8.29
C ASP A 12 1.38 -0.22 8.32
N TYR A 13 1.55 1.07 8.06
CA TYR A 13 0.43 1.99 8.03
C TYR A 13 -0.57 1.60 6.95
N ILE A 14 -0.06 1.30 5.75
CA ILE A 14 -0.90 0.89 4.63
C ILE A 14 -1.69 -0.36 4.98
N GLU A 15 -1.01 -1.38 5.51
CA GLU A 15 -1.67 -2.64 5.82
C GLU A 15 -2.75 -2.47 6.88
N THR A 16 -2.50 -1.61 7.84
CA THR A 16 -3.46 -1.37 8.91
C THR A 16 -4.69 -0.61 8.42
N HIS A 17 -4.53 0.21 7.40
CA HIS A 17 -5.58 1.12 6.92
C HIS A 17 -6.09 0.80 5.53
N LEU A 18 -5.90 -0.44 5.05
CA LEU A 18 -6.28 -0.79 3.68
C LEU A 18 -7.76 -0.58 3.38
N LYS A 19 -8.60 -0.70 4.38
CA LYS A 19 -10.05 -0.53 4.18
C LYS A 19 -10.49 0.92 4.20
N GLU A 20 -9.58 1.82 4.48
CA GLU A 20 -9.89 3.24 4.57
C GLU A 20 -9.42 3.96 3.32
N ASP A 21 -9.90 5.19 3.18
CA ASP A 21 -9.47 6.05 2.07
C ASP A 21 -8.16 6.73 2.45
N ILE A 22 -7.06 6.02 2.34
CA ILE A 22 -5.77 6.60 2.65
C ILE A 22 -5.18 7.22 1.39
N THR A 23 -4.48 8.34 1.59
CA THR A 23 -3.80 9.02 0.50
C THR A 23 -2.30 8.87 0.66
N VAL A 24 -1.58 9.12 -0.43
CA VAL A 24 -0.13 9.10 -0.36
C VAL A 24 0.38 10.12 0.66
N GLN A 25 -0.30 11.27 0.74
CA GLN A 25 0.09 12.31 1.70
C GLN A 25 -0.06 11.81 3.14
N ASP A 26 -1.13 11.07 3.43
CA ASP A 26 -1.31 10.51 4.76
C ASP A 26 -0.16 9.59 5.13
N ILE A 27 0.24 8.75 4.18
CA ILE A 27 1.31 7.80 4.43
C ILE A 27 2.65 8.53 4.60
N ALA A 28 2.91 9.50 3.74
CA ALA A 28 4.16 10.25 3.82
C ALA A 28 4.28 10.99 5.15
N ASN A 29 3.16 11.48 5.67
CA ASN A 29 3.14 12.15 6.96
C ASN A 29 3.59 11.24 8.08
N GLN A 30 3.31 9.96 7.98
CA GLN A 30 3.69 9.01 9.02
C GLN A 30 5.20 8.83 9.11
N VAL A 31 5.92 9.15 8.05
CA VAL A 31 7.37 8.99 8.01
C VAL A 31 8.06 10.35 7.86
N PHE A 32 7.31 11.43 8.02
CA PHE A 32 7.84 12.79 8.04
C PHE A 32 8.54 13.18 6.74
N LEU A 33 7.96 12.76 5.63
CA LEU A 33 8.48 13.08 4.30
C LEU A 33 7.42 13.78 3.48
N SER A 34 7.84 14.53 2.46
CA SER A 34 6.90 15.04 1.49
C SER A 34 6.39 13.86 0.65
N SER A 35 5.19 14.02 0.07
CA SER A 35 4.62 12.92 -0.69
C SER A 35 5.47 12.57 -1.89
N LEU A 36 6.06 13.56 -2.56
CA LEU A 36 6.90 13.30 -3.70
C LEU A 36 8.16 12.53 -3.31
N HIS A 37 8.80 12.96 -2.25
CA HIS A 37 10.02 12.32 -1.78
C HIS A 37 9.73 10.88 -1.34
N PHE A 38 8.64 10.70 -0.64
CA PHE A 38 8.23 9.38 -0.19
C PHE A 38 7.95 8.46 -1.37
N GLN A 39 7.21 8.95 -2.36
CA GLN A 39 6.87 8.14 -3.52
C GLN A 39 8.11 7.67 -4.28
N ARG A 40 9.08 8.55 -4.42
CA ARG A 40 10.31 8.18 -5.09
C ARG A 40 11.07 7.11 -4.34
N GLY A 41 11.21 7.29 -3.03
CA GLY A 41 11.92 6.31 -2.22
C GLY A 41 11.21 4.97 -2.20
N PHE A 42 9.89 5.02 -2.10
CA PHE A 42 9.10 3.79 -2.10
C PHE A 42 9.30 3.02 -3.40
N LEU A 43 9.25 3.71 -4.52
CA LEU A 43 9.44 3.07 -5.81
C LEU A 43 10.83 2.44 -5.93
N ILE A 44 11.86 3.16 -5.48
CA ILE A 44 13.22 2.66 -5.56
C ILE A 44 13.41 1.42 -4.68
N VAL A 45 12.85 1.44 -3.49
CA VAL A 45 13.07 0.35 -2.54
C VAL A 45 12.22 -0.88 -2.89
N THR A 46 10.96 -0.67 -3.26
CA THR A 46 10.05 -1.79 -3.46
C THR A 46 9.86 -2.19 -4.91
N GLY A 47 10.16 -1.29 -5.84
CA GLY A 47 9.91 -1.54 -7.25
C GLY A 47 8.49 -1.27 -7.68
N TYR A 48 7.63 -0.81 -6.76
CA TYR A 48 6.25 -0.50 -7.06
C TYR A 48 5.93 0.93 -6.67
N SER A 49 5.02 1.56 -7.42
CA SER A 49 4.51 2.84 -6.95
C SER A 49 3.62 2.59 -5.74
N VAL A 50 3.44 3.63 -4.92
CA VAL A 50 2.61 3.52 -3.73
C VAL A 50 1.18 3.13 -4.11
N SER A 51 0.65 3.76 -5.15
CA SER A 51 -0.72 3.48 -5.59
C SER A 51 -0.86 2.05 -6.06
N GLU A 52 0.11 1.56 -6.80
CA GLU A 52 0.11 0.17 -7.27
C GLU A 52 0.13 -0.80 -6.10
N TYR A 53 0.97 -0.52 -5.13
CA TYR A 53 1.09 -1.38 -3.97
C TYR A 53 -0.24 -1.46 -3.22
N ILE A 54 -0.85 -0.32 -2.98
CA ILE A 54 -2.13 -0.27 -2.26
C ILE A 54 -3.20 -1.03 -3.03
N ARG A 55 -3.29 -0.79 -4.33
CA ARG A 55 -4.30 -1.46 -5.15
C ARG A 55 -4.10 -2.97 -5.15
N ASN A 56 -2.86 -3.41 -5.32
CA ASN A 56 -2.58 -4.84 -5.35
C ASN A 56 -2.91 -5.50 -4.01
N ARG A 57 -2.59 -4.83 -2.91
CA ARG A 57 -2.93 -5.39 -1.61
C ARG A 57 -4.42 -5.46 -1.39
N ARG A 58 -5.15 -4.44 -1.82
CA ARG A 58 -6.60 -4.44 -1.69
C ARG A 58 -7.23 -5.56 -2.50
N LEU A 59 -6.74 -5.76 -3.71
CA LEU A 59 -7.25 -6.84 -4.55
C LEU A 59 -6.97 -8.20 -3.95
N TYR A 60 -5.78 -8.37 -3.42
CA TYR A 60 -5.39 -9.63 -2.80
C TYR A 60 -6.30 -9.95 -1.59
N LEU A 61 -6.51 -8.98 -0.74
CA LEU A 61 -7.35 -9.19 0.44
C LEU A 61 -8.80 -9.43 0.05
N SER A 62 -9.29 -8.74 -0.97
CA SER A 62 -10.65 -8.96 -1.45
C SER A 62 -10.82 -10.39 -1.93
N ALA A 63 -9.84 -10.90 -2.66
CA ALA A 63 -9.90 -12.27 -3.15
C ALA A 63 -9.91 -13.28 -2.02
N LEU A 64 -9.15 -13.01 -0.96
CA LEU A 64 -9.11 -13.91 0.19
C LEU A 64 -10.41 -13.91 0.99
N LEU A 65 -11.10 -12.77 1.00
CA LEU A 65 -12.31 -12.65 1.80
C LEU A 65 -13.58 -13.07 1.07
N LEU A 66 -13.51 -13.21 -0.25
CA LEU A 66 -14.68 -13.59 -1.02
C LEU A 66 -14.92 -15.10 -0.93
N PRO A 67 -16.19 -15.50 -0.91
CA PRO A 67 -16.50 -16.93 -0.99
C PRO A 67 -16.04 -17.49 -2.33
N GLU A 68 -15.75 -18.76 -2.37
CA GLU A 68 -15.24 -19.39 -3.57
C GLU A 68 -16.18 -19.27 -4.75
N ASP A 69 -17.46 -19.47 -4.51
CA ASP A 69 -18.43 -19.40 -5.58
C ASP A 69 -18.55 -18.01 -6.16
N VAL A 70 -18.27 -16.99 -5.38
CA VAL A 70 -18.30 -15.61 -5.85
C VAL A 70 -17.01 -15.27 -6.57
N SER A 71 -15.90 -15.73 -6.04
CA SER A 71 -14.59 -15.37 -6.57
C SER A 71 -14.33 -16.00 -7.92
N ARG A 72 -15.05 -17.04 -8.24
CA ARG A 72 -14.82 -17.75 -9.47
C ARG A 72 -15.66 -17.16 -10.61
N PRO A 73 -15.01 -16.82 -11.72
CA PRO A 73 -15.80 -16.34 -12.86
C PRO A 73 -16.73 -17.45 -13.35
N SER A 74 -17.84 -17.01 -13.83
CA SER A 74 -18.83 -17.96 -14.28
C SER A 74 -18.47 -18.63 -15.60
N GLY A 75 -17.53 -18.07 -16.24
CA GLY A 75 -17.14 -18.64 -17.52
C GLY A 75 -16.15 -19.71 -17.34
#